data_1fe49e582a2e3f048471d672ecd7ebab
#
_entry.id   1fe49e582a2e3f048471d672ecd7ebab
#
_cell.length_a   1.000
_cell.length_b   1.000
_cell.length_c   1.000
_cell.angle_alpha   90.00
_cell.angle_beta   90.00
_cell.angle_gamma   90.00
#
_symmetry.space_group_name_H-M   'P 1'
#
loop_
_entity.id
_entity.type
_entity.pdbx_description
1 polymer ?
#
loop_
_entity_poly.entity_id
_entity_poly.type
_entity_poly.pdbx_seq_one_letter_code
_entity_poly.pdbx_strand_id
1 'polypeptide(L)'
;MEFRQKYDQAFESLTEQIKKRSEKGVYTAMGYTSNLDILCDFQVEKLNELLAATMQGADLTQMKVAAMITSQKELLESVVYYCINGIGGEVDIQDPELVKETFAYKNGMGGTAVQAALALAMIGGMSIVHLTDDSKEVCDQLVSPYVRVALEDGTLGGAEKMPGKNPQECHFIIQFKKGDVIRLGDQAIPIPCSNRLILTKNTVNETLPFWTPYFEWIENHADQVSTNVLSSFNSILDIEILKERLKYLKGHVERYHKNNPEGIVYFEDAHYHSYAIRKLCIETVYPFVDILSMNEEELQYTLNEMYGMKIDIDDIESCIQGVEYLIQKFDITYGIIVHTKDYAMYVGKPLKADIESGLMYGNILATAKASDG
;
A
#
# COMPACT_ATOMS: atom_id res chain seq x y z
N MET A 1 -13.86 -6.69 31.39
CA MET A 1 -14.68 -6.23 30.24
C MET A 1 -14.54 -7.27 29.15
N GLU A 2 -15.62 -7.76 28.57
CA GLU A 2 -15.50 -8.67 27.43
C GLU A 2 -14.77 -8.00 26.27
N PHE A 3 -13.96 -8.75 25.56
CA PHE A 3 -13.11 -8.25 24.47
C PHE A 3 -13.94 -7.48 23.41
N ARG A 4 -15.11 -7.98 23.05
CA ARG A 4 -16.08 -7.34 22.17
C ARG A 4 -16.48 -5.94 22.64
N GLN A 5 -16.75 -5.76 23.93
CA GLN A 5 -17.14 -4.46 24.48
C GLN A 5 -16.06 -3.40 24.34
N LYS A 6 -14.77 -3.80 24.40
CA LYS A 6 -13.65 -2.88 24.15
C LYS A 6 -13.62 -2.38 22.70
N TYR A 7 -13.86 -3.28 21.72
CA TYR A 7 -13.94 -2.92 20.31
C TYR A 7 -15.13 -1.98 20.02
N ASP A 8 -16.31 -2.28 20.58
CA ASP A 8 -17.49 -1.44 20.41
C ASP A 8 -17.25 -0.04 20.98
N GLN A 9 -16.66 0.07 22.17
CA GLN A 9 -16.31 1.35 22.79
C GLN A 9 -15.25 2.12 22.00
N ALA A 10 -14.22 1.45 21.51
CA ALA A 10 -13.19 2.06 20.67
C ALA A 10 -13.82 2.63 19.39
N PHE A 11 -14.70 1.86 18.74
CA PHE A 11 -15.40 2.28 17.52
C PHE A 11 -16.26 3.54 17.74
N GLU A 12 -17.11 3.55 18.76
CA GLU A 12 -17.99 4.68 19.05
C GLU A 12 -17.17 5.95 19.42
N SER A 13 -16.24 5.80 20.36
CA SER A 13 -15.42 6.93 20.86
C SER A 13 -14.55 7.56 19.77
N LEU A 14 -13.84 6.75 18.99
CA LEU A 14 -12.93 7.28 17.97
C LEU A 14 -13.70 7.84 16.76
N THR A 15 -14.81 7.24 16.35
CA THR A 15 -15.64 7.79 15.28
C THR A 15 -16.12 9.21 15.64
N GLU A 16 -16.53 9.44 16.87
CA GLU A 16 -16.94 10.77 17.33
C GLU A 16 -15.76 11.75 17.37
N GLN A 17 -14.60 11.31 17.85
CA GLN A 17 -13.38 12.14 17.89
C GLN A 17 -12.92 12.53 16.50
N ILE A 18 -12.92 11.59 15.54
CA ILE A 18 -12.53 11.82 14.14
C ILE A 18 -13.46 12.88 13.51
N LYS A 19 -14.78 12.74 13.67
CA LYS A 19 -15.74 13.73 13.18
C LYS A 19 -15.50 15.12 13.76
N LYS A 20 -15.32 15.21 15.07
CA LYS A 20 -15.00 16.49 15.74
C LYS A 20 -13.71 17.14 15.25
N ARG A 21 -12.70 16.33 14.91
CA ARG A 21 -11.44 16.83 14.33
C ARG A 21 -11.65 17.36 12.92
N SER A 22 -12.41 16.64 12.10
CA SER A 22 -12.77 17.06 10.75
C SER A 22 -13.56 18.37 10.73
N GLU A 23 -14.52 18.54 11.66
CA GLU A 23 -15.28 19.79 11.84
C GLU A 23 -14.38 20.98 12.22
N LYS A 24 -13.24 20.72 12.86
CA LYS A 24 -12.22 21.73 13.19
C LYS A 24 -11.21 21.96 12.06
N GLY A 25 -11.36 21.29 10.92
CA GLY A 25 -10.43 21.40 9.81
C GLY A 25 -9.06 20.76 10.08
N VAL A 26 -9.02 19.68 10.88
CA VAL A 26 -7.78 18.93 11.15
C VAL A 26 -7.66 17.79 10.17
N TYR A 27 -6.54 17.74 9.46
CA TYR A 27 -6.24 16.77 8.41
C TYR A 27 -5.20 15.75 8.84
N THR A 28 -5.19 14.61 8.12
CA THR A 28 -4.07 13.70 8.03
C THR A 28 -3.47 13.81 6.62
N ALA A 29 -2.20 14.13 6.52
CA ALA A 29 -1.50 14.14 5.24
C ALA A 29 -1.08 12.70 4.88
N MET A 30 -1.32 12.26 3.63
CA MET A 30 -1.16 10.89 3.16
C MET A 30 -0.29 10.85 1.90
N GLY A 31 0.87 10.26 1.97
CA GLY A 31 1.83 10.18 0.86
C GLY A 31 2.48 8.79 0.73
N TYR A 32 2.89 8.33 -0.50
CA TYR A 32 2.97 9.26 -1.65
C TYR A 32 2.43 8.70 -2.94
N THR A 33 2.40 7.36 -3.15
CA THR A 33 1.98 6.78 -4.42
C THR A 33 0.48 6.61 -4.54
N SER A 34 0.01 6.70 -5.77
CA SER A 34 -1.33 6.32 -6.18
C SER A 34 -1.25 5.49 -7.44
N ASN A 35 -2.16 4.55 -7.61
CA ASN A 35 -2.29 3.71 -8.79
C ASN A 35 -3.71 3.15 -8.89
N LEU A 36 -4.01 2.60 -10.04
CA LEU A 36 -5.26 1.90 -10.27
C LEU A 36 -5.07 0.40 -10.00
N ASP A 37 -5.73 -0.13 -8.97
CA ASP A 37 -5.85 -1.57 -8.73
C ASP A 37 -7.05 -2.10 -9.51
N ILE A 38 -6.79 -2.90 -10.53
CA ILE A 38 -7.80 -3.42 -11.45
C ILE A 38 -8.06 -4.88 -11.10
N LEU A 39 -9.18 -5.13 -10.44
CA LEU A 39 -9.60 -6.49 -10.06
C LEU A 39 -10.18 -7.20 -11.28
N CYS A 40 -9.46 -8.20 -11.77
CA CYS A 40 -9.90 -9.02 -12.89
C CYS A 40 -10.91 -10.09 -12.42
N ASP A 41 -12.04 -10.20 -13.10
CA ASP A 41 -13.01 -11.28 -12.90
C ASP A 41 -12.46 -12.58 -13.51
N PHE A 42 -11.65 -13.28 -12.73
CA PHE A 42 -11.06 -14.54 -13.14
C PHE A 42 -12.05 -15.70 -12.99
N GLN A 43 -12.44 -16.28 -14.12
CA GLN A 43 -13.29 -17.47 -14.21
C GLN A 43 -12.52 -18.55 -14.97
N VAL A 44 -12.25 -19.68 -14.32
CA VAL A 44 -11.42 -20.75 -14.90
C VAL A 44 -12.03 -21.33 -16.17
N GLU A 45 -13.37 -21.38 -16.28
CA GLU A 45 -14.07 -21.83 -17.47
C GLU A 45 -13.79 -20.92 -18.66
N LYS A 46 -13.84 -19.60 -18.48
CA LYS A 46 -13.49 -18.61 -19.52
C LYS A 46 -12.02 -18.71 -19.94
N LEU A 47 -11.13 -18.90 -18.98
CA LEU A 47 -9.73 -19.14 -19.28
C LEU A 47 -9.55 -20.40 -20.13
N ASN A 48 -10.23 -21.50 -19.78
CA ASN A 48 -10.17 -22.76 -20.53
C ASN A 48 -10.69 -22.60 -21.98
N GLU A 49 -11.76 -21.83 -22.18
CA GLU A 49 -12.26 -21.48 -23.52
C GLU A 49 -11.24 -20.68 -24.33
N LEU A 50 -10.59 -19.70 -23.73
CA LEU A 50 -9.53 -18.90 -24.36
C LEU A 50 -8.33 -19.78 -24.73
N LEU A 51 -7.88 -20.66 -23.84
CA LEU A 51 -6.79 -21.59 -24.10
C LEU A 51 -7.14 -22.53 -25.27
N ALA A 52 -8.35 -23.09 -25.30
CA ALA A 52 -8.80 -23.94 -26.41
C ALA A 52 -8.86 -23.21 -27.75
N ALA A 53 -9.20 -21.91 -27.73
CA ALA A 53 -9.26 -21.09 -28.93
C ALA A 53 -7.86 -20.66 -29.46
N THR A 54 -6.92 -20.37 -28.56
CA THR A 54 -5.67 -19.68 -28.91
C THR A 54 -4.41 -20.55 -28.78
N MET A 55 -4.44 -21.63 -28.00
CA MET A 55 -3.26 -22.42 -27.64
C MET A 55 -3.42 -23.93 -27.92
N GLN A 56 -4.14 -24.29 -28.98
CA GLN A 56 -4.35 -25.70 -29.34
C GLN A 56 -3.03 -26.47 -29.47
N GLY A 57 -2.95 -27.65 -28.82
CA GLY A 57 -1.77 -28.52 -28.87
C GLY A 57 -0.61 -28.08 -27.96
N ALA A 58 -0.75 -27.01 -27.19
CA ALA A 58 0.27 -26.65 -26.21
C ALA A 58 0.25 -27.60 -25.01
N ASP A 59 1.39 -27.73 -24.34
CA ASP A 59 1.55 -28.51 -23.11
C ASP A 59 1.44 -27.57 -21.90
N LEU A 60 0.41 -27.74 -21.08
CA LEU A 60 0.18 -26.92 -19.88
C LEU A 60 1.35 -26.96 -18.90
N THR A 61 2.10 -28.08 -18.85
CA THR A 61 3.25 -28.22 -17.93
C THR A 61 4.50 -27.47 -18.40
N GLN A 62 4.52 -27.02 -19.65
CA GLN A 62 5.63 -26.26 -20.26
C GLN A 62 5.37 -24.75 -20.32
N MET A 63 4.27 -24.28 -19.72
CA MET A 63 3.99 -22.84 -19.64
C MET A 63 5.09 -22.10 -18.87
N LYS A 64 5.40 -20.89 -19.30
CA LYS A 64 6.49 -20.08 -18.75
C LYS A 64 6.01 -18.68 -18.45
N VAL A 65 6.63 -18.06 -17.46
CA VAL A 65 6.45 -16.64 -17.17
C VAL A 65 7.31 -15.82 -18.12
N ALA A 66 6.71 -14.83 -18.78
CA ALA A 66 7.45 -13.85 -19.56
C ALA A 66 8.16 -12.85 -18.61
N ALA A 67 9.33 -12.37 -19.00
CA ALA A 67 10.00 -11.29 -18.25
C ALA A 67 9.19 -9.98 -18.32
N MET A 68 8.54 -9.74 -19.47
CA MET A 68 7.55 -8.69 -19.70
C MET A 68 6.50 -9.26 -20.67
N ILE A 69 5.23 -9.11 -20.33
CA ILE A 69 4.11 -9.56 -21.18
C ILE A 69 3.88 -8.54 -22.29
N THR A 70 4.03 -9.00 -23.54
CA THR A 70 3.87 -8.18 -24.75
C THR A 70 2.79 -8.69 -25.70
N SER A 71 2.24 -9.86 -25.41
CA SER A 71 1.25 -10.54 -26.27
C SER A 71 0.21 -11.29 -25.44
N GLN A 72 -0.96 -11.53 -26.03
CA GLN A 72 -2.00 -12.36 -25.41
C GLN A 72 -1.51 -13.78 -25.09
N LYS A 73 -0.67 -14.34 -25.95
CA LYS A 73 -0.08 -15.67 -25.69
C LYS A 73 0.76 -15.66 -24.42
N GLU A 74 1.67 -14.70 -24.25
CA GLU A 74 2.52 -14.59 -23.05
C GLU A 74 1.68 -14.31 -21.80
N LEU A 75 0.59 -13.53 -21.93
CA LEU A 75 -0.36 -13.32 -20.86
C LEU A 75 -0.98 -14.64 -20.39
N LEU A 76 -1.52 -15.43 -21.32
CA LEU A 76 -2.16 -16.70 -21.00
C LEU A 76 -1.16 -17.73 -20.45
N GLU A 77 0.04 -17.83 -21.04
CA GLU A 77 1.12 -18.69 -20.53
C GLU A 77 1.50 -18.33 -19.09
N SER A 78 1.68 -17.06 -18.80
CA SER A 78 2.00 -16.58 -17.44
C SER A 78 0.88 -16.88 -16.46
N VAL A 79 -0.38 -16.57 -16.80
CA VAL A 79 -1.53 -16.86 -15.94
C VAL A 79 -1.63 -18.35 -15.63
N VAL A 80 -1.51 -19.21 -16.65
CA VAL A 80 -1.56 -20.67 -16.48
C VAL A 80 -0.41 -21.15 -15.59
N TYR A 81 0.81 -20.65 -15.82
CA TYR A 81 1.98 -21.01 -15.00
C TYR A 81 1.71 -20.75 -13.51
N TYR A 82 1.24 -19.57 -13.14
CA TYR A 82 0.93 -19.25 -11.75
C TYR A 82 -0.21 -20.09 -11.18
N CYS A 83 -1.25 -20.33 -11.97
CA CYS A 83 -2.37 -21.17 -11.58
C CYS A 83 -1.97 -22.60 -11.28
N ILE A 84 -1.27 -23.29 -12.21
CA ILE A 84 -0.94 -24.72 -12.05
C ILE A 84 0.11 -24.97 -10.96
N ASN A 85 0.97 -23.98 -10.68
CA ASN A 85 1.93 -24.06 -9.58
C ASN A 85 1.35 -23.57 -8.23
N GLY A 86 0.19 -22.91 -8.23
CA GLY A 86 -0.45 -22.38 -7.01
C GLY A 86 0.37 -21.33 -6.28
N ILE A 87 1.23 -20.60 -7.00
CA ILE A 87 2.13 -19.58 -6.44
C ILE A 87 1.62 -18.19 -6.80
N GLY A 88 1.88 -17.21 -5.91
CA GLY A 88 1.67 -15.81 -6.21
C GLY A 88 2.90 -15.19 -6.86
N GLY A 89 2.70 -14.03 -7.48
CA GLY A 89 3.82 -13.27 -8.06
C GLY A 89 3.38 -12.02 -8.77
N GLU A 90 4.38 -11.33 -9.32
CA GLU A 90 4.20 -10.09 -10.07
C GLU A 90 4.94 -10.20 -11.40
N VAL A 91 4.35 -9.70 -12.48
CA VAL A 91 4.92 -9.71 -13.83
C VAL A 91 4.60 -8.39 -14.52
N ASP A 92 5.62 -7.79 -15.14
CA ASP A 92 5.45 -6.57 -15.91
C ASP A 92 4.66 -6.79 -17.19
N ILE A 93 3.81 -5.82 -17.54
CA ILE A 93 3.03 -5.81 -18.79
C ILE A 93 3.30 -4.55 -19.59
N GLN A 94 3.55 -4.71 -20.89
CA GLN A 94 3.81 -3.58 -21.79
C GLN A 94 2.55 -2.77 -22.08
N ASP A 95 1.44 -3.46 -22.41
CA ASP A 95 0.18 -2.85 -22.81
C ASP A 95 -0.98 -3.31 -21.90
N PRO A 96 -1.53 -2.42 -21.05
CA PRO A 96 -2.67 -2.70 -20.19
C PRO A 96 -3.93 -3.19 -20.95
N GLU A 97 -4.12 -2.79 -22.20
CA GLU A 97 -5.31 -3.16 -22.97
C GLU A 97 -5.38 -4.68 -23.24
N LEU A 98 -4.24 -5.37 -23.30
CA LEU A 98 -4.21 -6.84 -23.41
C LEU A 98 -4.99 -7.53 -22.28
N VAL A 99 -4.88 -7.01 -21.06
CA VAL A 99 -5.59 -7.59 -19.89
C VAL A 99 -7.05 -7.19 -19.91
N LYS A 100 -7.36 -5.92 -20.22
CA LYS A 100 -8.73 -5.39 -20.28
C LYS A 100 -9.58 -6.05 -21.36
N GLU A 101 -8.97 -6.43 -22.49
CA GLU A 101 -9.64 -7.20 -23.54
C GLU A 101 -9.83 -8.68 -23.18
N THR A 102 -8.97 -9.22 -22.32
CA THR A 102 -8.98 -10.64 -21.94
C THR A 102 -9.92 -10.94 -20.77
N PHE A 103 -9.98 -10.06 -19.79
CA PHE A 103 -10.76 -10.23 -18.55
C PHE A 103 -11.78 -9.09 -18.38
N ALA A 104 -12.98 -9.44 -17.92
CA ALA A 104 -13.84 -8.44 -17.30
C ALA A 104 -13.18 -7.94 -16.02
N TYR A 105 -13.35 -6.67 -15.67
CA TYR A 105 -12.63 -6.07 -14.55
C TYR A 105 -13.45 -5.00 -13.84
N LYS A 106 -13.02 -4.69 -12.62
CA LYS A 106 -13.51 -3.58 -11.80
C LYS A 106 -12.33 -2.74 -11.33
N ASN A 107 -12.43 -1.43 -11.50
CA ASN A 107 -11.44 -0.50 -10.99
C ASN A 107 -11.55 -0.37 -9.46
N GLY A 108 -10.41 -0.33 -8.81
CA GLY A 108 -10.23 -0.02 -7.41
C GLY A 108 -9.05 0.94 -7.24
N MET A 109 -8.89 1.45 -6.04
CA MET A 109 -7.80 2.35 -5.70
C MET A 109 -6.63 1.57 -5.12
N GLY A 110 -5.42 1.78 -5.65
CA GLY A 110 -4.16 1.30 -5.11
C GLY A 110 -3.34 2.43 -4.49
N GLY A 111 -2.24 2.05 -3.83
CA GLY A 111 -1.40 2.97 -3.06
C GLY A 111 -1.77 2.99 -1.58
N THR A 112 -0.81 2.66 -0.72
CA THR A 112 -1.03 2.46 0.72
C THR A 112 -1.69 3.65 1.39
N ALA A 113 -1.12 4.84 1.19
CA ALA A 113 -1.62 6.05 1.83
C ALA A 113 -2.99 6.49 1.29
N VAL A 114 -3.23 6.32 0.00
CA VAL A 114 -4.51 6.71 -0.61
C VAL A 114 -5.63 5.77 -0.19
N GLN A 115 -5.36 4.47 -0.07
CA GLN A 115 -6.32 3.50 0.50
C GLN A 115 -6.64 3.82 1.96
N ALA A 116 -5.63 4.21 2.76
CA ALA A 116 -5.84 4.65 4.14
C ALA A 116 -6.69 5.93 4.20
N ALA A 117 -6.50 6.87 3.27
CA ALA A 117 -7.31 8.08 3.17
C ALA A 117 -8.78 7.76 2.85
N LEU A 118 -9.06 6.81 1.96
CA LEU A 118 -10.43 6.35 1.68
C LEU A 118 -11.07 5.66 2.89
N ALA A 119 -10.33 4.79 3.58
CA ALA A 119 -10.82 4.16 4.80
C ALA A 119 -11.13 5.20 5.89
N LEU A 120 -10.27 6.20 6.06
CA LEU A 120 -10.51 7.31 6.99
C LEU A 120 -11.72 8.17 6.57
N ALA A 121 -11.92 8.38 5.27
CA ALA A 121 -13.06 9.12 4.74
C ALA A 121 -14.41 8.43 5.03
N MET A 122 -14.47 7.10 5.03
CA MET A 122 -15.68 6.33 5.35
C MET A 122 -16.20 6.63 6.77
N ILE A 123 -15.33 6.99 7.67
CA ILE A 123 -15.66 7.34 9.06
C ILE A 123 -15.67 8.85 9.31
N GLY A 124 -15.58 9.66 8.25
CA GLY A 124 -15.65 11.11 8.31
C GLY A 124 -14.34 11.82 8.65
N GLY A 125 -13.20 11.13 8.53
CA GLY A 125 -11.88 11.72 8.76
C GLY A 125 -11.34 12.41 7.51
N MET A 126 -10.78 13.61 7.67
CA MET A 126 -10.25 14.41 6.57
C MET A 126 -8.80 14.08 6.27
N SER A 127 -8.49 13.90 4.99
CA SER A 127 -7.14 13.65 4.49
C SER A 127 -6.76 14.64 3.39
N ILE A 128 -5.45 14.93 3.32
CA ILE A 128 -4.83 15.54 2.14
C ILE A 128 -3.96 14.47 1.53
N VAL A 129 -4.20 14.13 0.27
CA VAL A 129 -3.46 13.07 -0.43
C VAL A 129 -2.48 13.63 -1.44
N HIS A 130 -1.30 13.02 -1.50
CA HIS A 130 -0.39 13.17 -2.62
C HIS A 130 -0.74 12.13 -3.68
N LEU A 131 -0.76 12.52 -4.94
CA LEU A 131 -1.01 11.62 -6.06
C LEU A 131 0.19 11.63 -7.01
N THR A 132 0.72 10.45 -7.30
CA THR A 132 1.68 10.24 -8.40
C THR A 132 0.95 9.99 -9.70
N ASP A 133 0.02 9.06 -9.73
CA ASP A 133 -0.95 8.89 -10.80
C ASP A 133 -2.14 9.83 -10.52
N ASP A 134 -2.26 10.87 -11.32
CA ASP A 134 -3.36 11.85 -11.26
C ASP A 134 -4.34 11.69 -12.44
N SER A 135 -4.39 10.49 -13.04
CA SER A 135 -5.33 10.17 -14.12
C SER A 135 -6.78 10.31 -13.66
N LYS A 136 -7.65 10.50 -14.65
CA LYS A 136 -9.08 10.65 -14.38
C LYS A 136 -9.65 9.46 -13.63
N GLU A 137 -9.23 8.25 -13.99
CA GLU A 137 -9.70 7.00 -13.38
C GLU A 137 -9.32 6.90 -11.91
N VAL A 138 -8.10 7.31 -11.55
CA VAL A 138 -7.64 7.40 -10.15
C VAL A 138 -8.41 8.48 -9.40
N CYS A 139 -8.52 9.67 -9.99
CA CYS A 139 -9.22 10.78 -9.36
C CYS A 139 -10.71 10.50 -9.13
N ASP A 140 -11.37 9.79 -10.05
CA ASP A 140 -12.77 9.37 -9.91
C ASP A 140 -13.00 8.43 -8.72
N GLN A 141 -12.00 7.62 -8.32
CA GLN A 141 -12.07 6.76 -7.14
C GLN A 141 -11.97 7.56 -5.81
N LEU A 142 -11.47 8.80 -5.88
CA LEU A 142 -11.20 9.63 -4.71
C LEU A 142 -12.29 10.69 -4.45
N VAL A 143 -13.41 10.61 -5.15
CA VAL A 143 -14.51 11.59 -4.98
C VAL A 143 -15.14 11.44 -3.61
N SER A 144 -14.69 12.28 -2.68
CA SER A 144 -15.20 12.35 -1.30
C SER A 144 -15.03 13.76 -0.74
N PRO A 145 -15.97 14.26 0.07
CA PRO A 145 -15.78 15.53 0.76
C PRO A 145 -14.66 15.50 1.79
N TYR A 146 -14.22 14.32 2.20
CA TYR A 146 -13.18 14.09 3.21
C TYR A 146 -11.79 13.87 2.63
N VAL A 147 -11.68 13.63 1.31
CA VAL A 147 -10.38 13.49 0.62
C VAL A 147 -10.09 14.75 -0.17
N ARG A 148 -8.97 15.39 0.12
CA ARG A 148 -8.56 16.65 -0.51
C ARG A 148 -7.20 16.50 -1.16
N VAL A 149 -6.96 17.30 -2.19
CA VAL A 149 -5.65 17.48 -2.84
C VAL A 149 -5.25 18.93 -2.79
N ALA A 150 -3.96 19.21 -2.71
CA ALA A 150 -3.46 20.57 -2.85
C ALA A 150 -3.37 20.94 -4.34
N LEU A 151 -3.92 22.08 -4.70
CA LEU A 151 -3.96 22.61 -6.07
C LEU A 151 -2.80 23.57 -6.35
N GLU A 152 -2.52 23.83 -7.62
CA GLU A 152 -1.44 24.75 -8.07
C GLU A 152 -1.58 26.18 -7.49
N ASP A 153 -2.81 26.61 -7.20
CA ASP A 153 -3.09 27.93 -6.61
C ASP A 153 -2.92 28.00 -5.08
N GLY A 154 -2.46 26.89 -4.46
CA GLY A 154 -2.25 26.78 -3.02
C GLY A 154 -3.53 26.50 -2.21
N THR A 155 -4.67 26.25 -2.85
CA THR A 155 -5.92 25.87 -2.18
C THR A 155 -6.09 24.37 -2.10
N LEU A 156 -7.03 23.88 -1.27
CA LEU A 156 -7.45 22.48 -1.26
C LEU A 156 -8.69 22.28 -2.13
N GLY A 157 -8.65 21.26 -2.97
CA GLY A 157 -9.75 20.85 -3.84
C GLY A 157 -10.11 19.38 -3.71
N GLY A 158 -11.10 18.93 -4.47
CA GLY A 158 -11.32 17.51 -4.73
C GLY A 158 -10.33 16.97 -5.78
N ALA A 159 -10.11 15.66 -5.80
CA ALA A 159 -9.16 15.03 -6.71
C ALA A 159 -9.51 15.25 -8.21
N GLU A 160 -10.79 15.46 -8.52
CA GLU A 160 -11.27 15.76 -9.88
C GLU A 160 -10.69 17.06 -10.49
N LYS A 161 -10.00 17.86 -9.66
CA LYS A 161 -9.34 19.11 -10.09
C LYS A 161 -7.85 18.94 -10.40
N MET A 162 -7.31 17.74 -10.21
CA MET A 162 -5.93 17.45 -10.56
C MET A 162 -5.72 17.56 -12.08
N PRO A 163 -4.51 17.96 -12.51
CA PRO A 163 -4.28 18.28 -13.94
C PRO A 163 -4.24 17.07 -14.88
N GLY A 164 -4.12 15.83 -14.37
CA GLY A 164 -4.04 14.61 -15.18
C GLY A 164 -2.81 14.57 -16.07
N LYS A 165 -1.66 15.01 -15.55
CA LYS A 165 -0.41 15.15 -16.35
C LYS A 165 0.46 13.90 -16.35
N ASN A 166 0.32 13.08 -15.31
CA ASN A 166 1.17 11.91 -15.13
C ASN A 166 0.58 10.67 -15.82
N PRO A 167 1.42 9.75 -16.28
CA PRO A 167 0.95 8.51 -16.88
C PRO A 167 0.23 7.65 -15.85
N GLN A 168 -0.77 6.88 -16.30
CA GLN A 168 -1.50 5.95 -15.46
C GLN A 168 -0.60 4.80 -15.00
N GLU A 169 -0.70 4.48 -13.72
CA GLU A 169 -0.08 3.33 -13.05
C GLU A 169 -1.14 2.26 -12.83
N CYS A 170 -0.95 1.04 -13.36
CA CYS A 170 -1.96 -0.01 -13.29
C CYS A 170 -1.42 -1.30 -12.70
N HIS A 171 -2.14 -1.85 -11.71
CA HIS A 171 -1.93 -3.19 -11.20
C HIS A 171 -3.18 -4.03 -11.45
N PHE A 172 -3.06 -5.04 -12.32
CA PHE A 172 -4.14 -5.98 -12.60
C PHE A 172 -4.03 -7.17 -11.66
N ILE A 173 -5.05 -7.40 -10.86
CA ILE A 173 -5.07 -8.43 -9.83
C ILE A 173 -5.93 -9.59 -10.31
N ILE A 174 -5.29 -10.72 -10.61
CA ILE A 174 -5.92 -11.97 -11.02
C ILE A 174 -5.88 -12.93 -9.83
N GLN A 175 -7.03 -13.20 -9.22
CA GLN A 175 -7.14 -14.13 -8.09
C GLN A 175 -7.67 -15.47 -8.58
N PHE A 176 -6.97 -16.55 -8.26
CA PHE A 176 -7.36 -17.92 -8.60
C PHE A 176 -7.54 -18.79 -7.35
N LYS A 177 -8.41 -19.80 -7.47
CA LYS A 177 -8.86 -20.59 -6.32
C LYS A 177 -8.35 -22.03 -6.39
N LYS A 178 -7.97 -22.56 -5.23
CA LYS A 178 -7.65 -23.97 -5.05
C LYS A 178 -8.83 -24.86 -5.49
N GLY A 179 -8.54 -25.86 -6.30
CA GLY A 179 -9.50 -26.86 -6.77
C GLY A 179 -10.13 -26.52 -8.12
N ASP A 180 -10.03 -25.27 -8.61
CA ASP A 180 -10.33 -24.97 -10.02
C ASP A 180 -9.42 -25.78 -10.93
N VAL A 181 -9.89 -26.13 -12.15
CA VAL A 181 -9.16 -27.02 -13.05
C VAL A 181 -8.85 -26.31 -14.36
N ILE A 182 -7.56 -26.13 -14.66
CA ILE A 182 -7.09 -25.66 -15.96
C ILE A 182 -7.18 -26.81 -16.97
N ARG A 183 -7.82 -26.56 -18.13
CA ARG A 183 -8.05 -27.58 -19.17
C ARG A 183 -7.58 -27.10 -20.53
N LEU A 184 -6.91 -28.00 -21.26
CA LEU A 184 -6.58 -27.78 -22.68
C LEU A 184 -6.48 -29.14 -23.40
N GLY A 185 -7.39 -29.43 -24.33
CA GLY A 185 -7.50 -30.76 -24.95
C GLY A 185 -7.76 -31.84 -23.89
N ASP A 186 -6.92 -32.88 -23.88
CA ASP A 186 -7.01 -33.97 -22.90
C ASP A 186 -6.30 -33.65 -21.56
N GLN A 187 -5.64 -32.52 -21.46
CA GLN A 187 -4.95 -32.11 -20.24
C GLN A 187 -5.93 -31.47 -19.24
N ALA A 188 -5.82 -31.82 -17.96
CA ALA A 188 -6.59 -31.27 -16.88
C ALA A 188 -5.74 -31.20 -15.60
N ILE A 189 -5.37 -30.00 -15.16
CA ILE A 189 -4.50 -29.77 -14.02
C ILE A 189 -5.26 -28.95 -12.97
N PRO A 190 -5.49 -29.51 -11.75
CA PRO A 190 -6.12 -28.77 -10.68
C PRO A 190 -5.14 -27.72 -10.10
N ILE A 191 -5.68 -26.54 -9.76
CA ILE A 191 -4.96 -25.49 -9.04
C ILE A 191 -4.71 -25.96 -7.60
N PRO A 192 -3.44 -26.12 -7.16
CA PRO A 192 -3.11 -26.74 -5.88
C PRO A 192 -3.36 -25.81 -4.67
N CYS A 193 -3.28 -24.49 -4.87
CA CYS A 193 -3.43 -23.50 -3.81
C CYS A 193 -4.08 -22.23 -4.35
N SER A 194 -4.95 -21.59 -3.54
CA SER A 194 -5.48 -20.26 -3.87
C SER A 194 -4.37 -19.22 -3.73
N ASN A 195 -4.24 -18.33 -4.72
CA ASN A 195 -3.25 -17.26 -4.72
C ASN A 195 -3.67 -16.15 -5.71
N ARG A 196 -2.78 -15.18 -5.94
CA ARG A 196 -2.97 -14.09 -6.89
C ARG A 196 -1.74 -13.85 -7.75
N LEU A 197 -1.98 -13.49 -9.01
CA LEU A 197 -0.99 -12.92 -9.92
C LEU A 197 -1.30 -11.43 -10.05
N ILE A 198 -0.28 -10.60 -9.95
CA ILE A 198 -0.36 -9.16 -10.20
C ILE A 198 0.38 -8.88 -11.51
N LEU A 199 -0.31 -8.25 -12.46
CA LEU A 199 0.31 -7.77 -13.70
C LEU A 199 0.46 -6.27 -13.59
N THR A 200 1.69 -5.77 -13.67
CA THR A 200 2.00 -4.39 -13.34
C THR A 200 2.44 -3.60 -14.55
N LYS A 201 1.81 -2.46 -14.78
CA LYS A 201 2.31 -1.43 -15.68
C LYS A 201 2.93 -0.33 -14.85
N ASN A 202 4.22 -0.50 -14.56
CA ASN A 202 5.02 0.50 -13.85
C ASN A 202 5.29 1.71 -14.75
N THR A 203 5.06 2.90 -14.22
CA THR A 203 5.25 4.17 -14.92
C THR A 203 5.82 5.24 -13.99
N VAL A 204 4.93 5.96 -13.31
CA VAL A 204 5.25 7.15 -12.54
C VAL A 204 5.78 6.84 -11.14
N ASN A 205 5.38 5.71 -10.55
CA ASN A 205 5.76 5.37 -9.17
C ASN A 205 7.25 5.04 -9.02
N GLU A 206 7.91 4.54 -10.09
CA GLU A 206 9.35 4.29 -10.08
C GLU A 206 10.19 5.55 -9.89
N THR A 207 9.66 6.71 -10.24
CA THR A 207 10.35 8.01 -10.10
C THR A 207 9.82 8.84 -8.95
N LEU A 208 8.64 8.49 -8.43
CA LEU A 208 7.94 9.19 -7.35
C LEU A 208 8.01 10.71 -7.51
N PRO A 209 7.42 11.30 -8.57
CA PRO A 209 7.45 12.73 -8.75
C PRO A 209 6.68 13.42 -7.62
N PHE A 210 7.31 14.41 -6.99
CA PHE A 210 6.69 15.15 -5.92
C PHE A 210 5.81 16.29 -6.46
N TRP A 211 4.56 16.28 -6.05
CA TRP A 211 3.65 17.38 -6.28
C TRP A 211 3.90 18.50 -5.27
N THR A 212 4.70 19.50 -5.65
CA THR A 212 5.16 20.58 -4.77
C THR A 212 4.03 21.27 -3.98
N PRO A 213 2.85 21.57 -4.56
CA PRO A 213 1.75 22.18 -3.81
C PRO A 213 1.30 21.38 -2.58
N TYR A 214 1.40 20.04 -2.60
CA TYR A 214 1.08 19.20 -1.45
C TYR A 214 2.01 19.49 -0.26
N PHE A 215 3.32 19.54 -0.49
CA PHE A 215 4.30 19.79 0.55
C PHE A 215 4.21 21.22 1.08
N GLU A 216 4.11 22.20 0.18
CA GLU A 216 3.98 23.60 0.54
C GLU A 216 2.73 23.88 1.36
N TRP A 217 1.59 23.25 1.00
CA TRP A 217 0.36 23.41 1.76
C TRP A 217 0.52 22.89 3.19
N ILE A 218 1.08 21.69 3.37
CA ILE A 218 1.32 21.07 4.68
C ILE A 218 2.26 21.91 5.53
N GLU A 219 3.32 22.44 4.94
CA GLU A 219 4.29 23.27 5.66
C GLU A 219 3.69 24.61 6.12
N ASN A 220 2.86 25.22 5.27
CA ASN A 220 2.23 26.51 5.56
C ASN A 220 1.01 26.40 6.51
N HIS A 221 0.39 25.22 6.62
CA HIS A 221 -0.78 24.95 7.45
C HIS A 221 -0.52 23.78 8.40
N ALA A 222 0.70 23.66 8.90
CA ALA A 222 1.12 22.52 9.71
C ALA A 222 0.28 22.35 10.99
N ASP A 223 -0.23 23.44 11.55
CA ASP A 223 -1.15 23.45 12.70
C ASP A 223 -2.50 22.77 12.42
N GLN A 224 -2.90 22.67 11.15
CA GLN A 224 -4.07 21.92 10.70
C GLN A 224 -3.77 20.46 10.33
N VAL A 225 -2.51 20.04 10.32
CA VAL A 225 -2.10 18.68 9.97
C VAL A 225 -1.60 17.96 11.21
N SER A 226 -2.38 17.03 11.72
CA SER A 226 -2.03 16.31 12.94
C SER A 226 -1.04 15.17 12.73
N THR A 227 -1.06 14.58 11.55
CA THR A 227 -0.18 13.44 11.19
C THR A 227 0.20 13.56 9.73
N ASN A 228 1.49 13.38 9.47
CA ASN A 228 2.07 13.30 8.13
C ASN A 228 2.53 11.86 7.90
N VAL A 229 1.76 11.13 7.09
CA VAL A 229 2.01 9.73 6.75
C VAL A 229 2.90 9.65 5.52
N LEU A 230 4.03 8.97 5.68
CA LEU A 230 5.03 8.71 4.64
C LEU A 230 4.96 7.24 4.26
N SER A 231 5.03 6.92 2.96
CA SER A 231 5.09 5.53 2.48
C SER A 231 5.61 5.44 1.04
N SER A 232 5.69 4.22 0.52
CA SER A 232 5.84 3.92 -0.92
C SER A 232 7.21 4.19 -1.55
N PHE A 233 8.28 4.30 -0.77
CA PHE A 233 9.64 4.45 -1.32
C PHE A 233 10.18 3.17 -1.95
N ASN A 234 9.55 2.04 -1.66
CA ASN A 234 9.87 0.73 -2.24
C ASN A 234 9.65 0.66 -3.76
N SER A 235 8.81 1.52 -4.31
CA SER A 235 8.55 1.61 -5.75
C SER A 235 9.74 2.21 -6.54
N ILE A 236 10.63 2.94 -5.88
CA ILE A 236 11.80 3.57 -6.52
C ILE A 236 12.91 2.52 -6.65
N LEU A 237 13.34 2.26 -7.88
CA LEU A 237 14.43 1.31 -8.16
C LEU A 237 15.78 1.98 -8.40
N ASP A 238 15.79 3.27 -8.78
CA ASP A 238 17.00 4.05 -8.97
C ASP A 238 17.45 4.69 -7.66
N ILE A 239 18.69 4.37 -7.25
CA ILE A 239 19.25 4.83 -5.97
C ILE A 239 19.51 6.34 -5.93
N GLU A 240 19.80 6.97 -7.07
CA GLU A 240 20.05 8.42 -7.13
C GLU A 240 18.71 9.19 -7.06
N ILE A 241 17.68 8.69 -7.70
CA ILE A 241 16.32 9.23 -7.55
C ILE A 241 15.89 9.11 -6.08
N LEU A 242 16.07 7.94 -5.45
CA LEU A 242 15.73 7.76 -4.04
C LEU A 242 16.46 8.74 -3.13
N LYS A 243 17.77 8.95 -3.31
CA LYS A 243 18.56 9.92 -2.53
C LYS A 243 18.00 11.34 -2.64
N GLU A 244 17.63 11.74 -3.86
CA GLU A 244 17.04 13.07 -4.10
C GLU A 244 15.70 13.21 -3.37
N ARG A 245 14.81 12.21 -3.49
CA ARG A 245 13.49 12.20 -2.84
C ARG A 245 13.61 12.22 -1.32
N LEU A 246 14.48 11.39 -0.75
CA LEU A 246 14.70 11.33 0.69
C LEU A 246 15.33 12.63 1.25
N LYS A 247 16.23 13.27 0.51
CA LYS A 247 16.78 14.57 0.88
C LYS A 247 15.70 15.66 0.94
N TYR A 248 14.83 15.71 -0.08
CA TYR A 248 13.72 16.66 -0.11
C TYR A 248 12.76 16.42 1.06
N LEU A 249 12.42 15.15 1.28
CA LEU A 249 11.52 14.73 2.34
C LEU A 249 12.04 15.10 3.74
N LYS A 250 13.30 14.87 4.02
CA LYS A 250 13.90 15.27 5.29
C LYS A 250 13.73 16.77 5.55
N GLY A 251 13.99 17.61 4.55
CA GLY A 251 13.77 19.05 4.67
C GLY A 251 12.30 19.42 4.87
N HIS A 252 11.38 18.68 4.23
CA HIS A 252 9.94 18.85 4.44
C HIS A 252 9.54 18.53 5.89
N VAL A 253 9.97 17.39 6.42
CA VAL A 253 9.67 16.98 7.80
C VAL A 253 10.24 17.98 8.81
N GLU A 254 11.46 18.48 8.60
CA GLU A 254 12.05 19.51 9.46
C GLU A 254 11.21 20.81 9.47
N ARG A 255 10.69 21.24 8.31
CA ARG A 255 9.81 22.43 8.22
C ARG A 255 8.43 22.16 8.84
N TYR A 256 7.87 20.97 8.63
CA TYR A 256 6.62 20.56 9.25
C TYR A 256 6.72 20.59 10.79
N HIS A 257 7.70 19.93 11.39
CA HIS A 257 7.90 19.92 12.84
C HIS A 257 8.22 21.30 13.41
N LYS A 258 8.95 22.13 12.67
CA LYS A 258 9.21 23.51 13.09
C LYS A 258 7.91 24.31 13.26
N ASN A 259 6.94 24.10 12.37
CA ASN A 259 5.67 24.81 12.35
C ASN A 259 4.57 24.09 13.18
N ASN A 260 4.73 22.79 13.44
CA ASN A 260 3.87 21.99 14.32
C ASN A 260 4.71 21.00 15.16
N PRO A 261 5.26 21.43 16.30
CA PRO A 261 6.05 20.56 17.18
C PRO A 261 5.29 19.37 17.79
N GLU A 262 3.96 19.42 17.79
CA GLU A 262 3.07 18.35 18.29
C GLU A 262 2.59 17.42 17.16
N GLY A 263 2.90 17.76 15.91
CA GLY A 263 2.55 16.95 14.75
C GLY A 263 3.33 15.65 14.74
N ILE A 264 2.71 14.60 14.23
CA ILE A 264 3.30 13.24 14.15
C ILE A 264 3.74 12.97 12.73
N VAL A 265 4.97 12.51 12.57
CA VAL A 265 5.46 11.91 11.31
C VAL A 265 5.44 10.40 11.45
N TYR A 266 4.57 9.79 10.68
CA TYR A 266 4.33 8.36 10.68
C TYR A 266 4.88 7.75 9.37
N PHE A 267 5.68 6.70 9.47
CA PHE A 267 6.18 5.99 8.30
C PHE A 267 5.63 4.56 8.25
N GLU A 268 4.97 4.23 7.15
CA GLU A 268 4.59 2.86 6.82
C GLU A 268 5.67 2.24 5.95
N ASP A 269 6.37 1.24 6.48
CA ASP A 269 7.39 0.49 5.74
C ASP A 269 6.72 -0.40 4.67
N ALA A 270 7.51 -1.09 3.88
CA ALA A 270 7.02 -1.94 2.81
C ALA A 270 8.04 -3.03 2.45
N HIS A 271 7.61 -3.97 1.65
CA HIS A 271 8.52 -4.90 1.00
C HIS A 271 9.32 -4.20 -0.11
N TYR A 272 10.63 -4.46 -0.18
CA TYR A 272 11.54 -3.90 -1.19
C TYR A 272 12.16 -5.01 -2.04
N HIS A 273 12.16 -4.83 -3.34
CA HIS A 273 12.82 -5.76 -4.27
C HIS A 273 14.36 -5.63 -4.27
N SER A 274 14.90 -4.51 -3.78
CA SER A 274 16.33 -4.22 -3.75
C SER A 274 16.84 -3.98 -2.33
N TYR A 275 17.83 -4.77 -1.90
CA TYR A 275 18.50 -4.57 -0.62
C TYR A 275 19.12 -3.17 -0.49
N ALA A 276 19.76 -2.67 -1.56
CA ALA A 276 20.41 -1.36 -1.55
C ALA A 276 19.40 -0.21 -1.37
N ILE A 277 18.25 -0.29 -2.06
CA ILE A 277 17.15 0.67 -1.94
C ILE A 277 16.57 0.62 -0.52
N ARG A 278 16.24 -0.59 -0.01
CA ARG A 278 15.74 -0.77 1.35
C ARG A 278 16.69 -0.19 2.38
N LYS A 279 17.98 -0.54 2.29
CA LYS A 279 19.00 -0.07 3.23
C LYS A 279 19.09 1.44 3.27
N LEU A 280 19.15 2.08 2.09
CA LEU A 280 19.19 3.54 2.00
C LEU A 280 17.93 4.18 2.60
N CYS A 281 16.75 3.63 2.31
CA CYS A 281 15.50 4.14 2.85
C CYS A 281 15.48 4.03 4.38
N ILE A 282 15.71 2.86 4.95
CA ILE A 282 15.71 2.61 6.40
C ILE A 282 16.72 3.51 7.11
N GLU A 283 17.99 3.53 6.66
CA GLU A 283 19.05 4.32 7.30
C GLU A 283 18.81 5.83 7.21
N THR A 284 17.98 6.29 6.26
CA THR A 284 17.67 7.71 6.09
C THR A 284 16.37 8.11 6.76
N VAL A 285 15.30 7.30 6.63
CA VAL A 285 13.95 7.67 7.07
C VAL A 285 13.72 7.40 8.56
N TYR A 286 14.11 6.23 9.05
CA TYR A 286 13.85 5.83 10.43
C TYR A 286 14.35 6.86 11.47
N PRO A 287 15.53 7.52 11.31
CA PRO A 287 16.03 8.49 12.28
C PRO A 287 15.21 9.79 12.39
N PHE A 288 14.29 10.08 11.47
CA PHE A 288 13.54 11.34 11.51
C PHE A 288 12.01 11.16 11.60
N VAL A 289 11.55 9.93 11.79
CA VAL A 289 10.12 9.66 11.99
C VAL A 289 9.78 9.50 13.47
N ASP A 290 8.55 9.80 13.80
CA ASP A 290 8.05 9.72 15.18
C ASP A 290 7.50 8.34 15.50
N ILE A 291 6.76 7.76 14.55
CA ILE A 291 6.20 6.41 14.61
C ILE A 291 6.55 5.67 13.33
N LEU A 292 7.10 4.48 13.50
CA LEU A 292 7.33 3.54 12.41
C LEU A 292 6.27 2.44 12.47
N SER A 293 5.80 1.99 11.30
CA SER A 293 4.89 0.84 11.19
C SER A 293 5.40 -0.14 10.15
N MET A 294 5.23 -1.41 10.42
CA MET A 294 5.64 -2.51 9.54
C MET A 294 4.88 -3.79 9.86
N ASN A 295 4.86 -4.73 8.91
CA ASN A 295 4.37 -6.07 9.17
C ASN A 295 5.47 -6.99 9.75
N GLU A 296 5.09 -8.23 10.13
CA GLU A 296 5.99 -9.22 10.71
C GLU A 296 7.14 -9.64 9.78
N GLU A 297 6.87 -9.74 8.48
CA GLU A 297 7.88 -10.13 7.48
C GLU A 297 8.90 -9.01 7.27
N GLU A 298 8.46 -7.77 7.24
CA GLU A 298 9.31 -6.58 7.14
C GLU A 298 10.19 -6.43 8.38
N LEU A 299 9.64 -6.67 9.56
CA LEU A 299 10.39 -6.69 10.82
C LEU A 299 11.47 -7.77 10.79
N GLN A 300 11.09 -9.01 10.45
CA GLN A 300 12.01 -10.14 10.40
C GLN A 300 13.13 -9.90 9.38
N TYR A 301 12.78 -9.47 8.17
CA TYR A 301 13.77 -9.20 7.13
C TYR A 301 14.75 -8.13 7.56
N THR A 302 14.26 -7.03 8.12
CA THR A 302 15.10 -5.92 8.59
C THR A 302 16.07 -6.38 9.66
N LEU A 303 15.61 -7.13 10.63
CA LEU A 303 16.46 -7.59 11.74
C LEU A 303 17.43 -8.70 11.31
N ASN A 304 16.93 -9.72 10.63
CA ASN A 304 17.75 -10.88 10.28
C ASN A 304 18.80 -10.54 9.21
N GLU A 305 18.35 -9.95 8.10
CA GLU A 305 19.19 -9.77 6.91
C GLU A 305 20.04 -8.50 6.98
N MET A 306 19.55 -7.44 7.62
CA MET A 306 20.28 -6.18 7.65
C MET A 306 21.12 -6.00 8.92
N TYR A 307 20.67 -6.52 10.06
CA TYR A 307 21.33 -6.29 11.35
C TYR A 307 21.80 -7.57 12.04
N GLY A 308 21.59 -8.75 11.46
CA GLY A 308 22.06 -10.03 11.98
C GLY A 308 21.39 -10.46 13.30
N MET A 309 20.27 -9.82 13.66
CA MET A 309 19.49 -10.16 14.84
C MET A 309 18.35 -11.11 14.42
N LYS A 310 18.49 -12.39 14.78
CA LYS A 310 17.46 -13.39 14.50
C LYS A 310 16.29 -13.23 15.45
N ILE A 311 15.09 -13.12 14.90
CA ILE A 311 13.82 -13.11 15.64
C ILE A 311 12.92 -14.24 15.15
N ASP A 312 12.05 -14.69 16.04
CA ASP A 312 10.94 -15.59 15.75
C ASP A 312 9.64 -14.75 15.68
N ILE A 313 9.04 -14.68 14.51
CA ILE A 313 7.81 -13.88 14.29
C ILE A 313 6.56 -14.51 14.92
N ASP A 314 6.60 -15.78 15.23
CA ASP A 314 5.52 -16.49 15.93
C ASP A 314 5.62 -16.29 17.47
N ASP A 315 6.74 -15.72 17.97
CA ASP A 315 6.92 -15.36 19.38
C ASP A 315 6.86 -13.85 19.58
N ILE A 316 5.80 -13.38 20.25
CA ILE A 316 5.55 -11.95 20.51
C ILE A 316 6.71 -11.32 21.32
N GLU A 317 7.30 -12.04 22.29
CA GLU A 317 8.42 -11.50 23.07
C GLU A 317 9.67 -11.31 22.20
N SER A 318 9.94 -12.23 21.28
CA SER A 318 11.00 -12.08 20.29
C SER A 318 10.77 -10.87 19.40
N CYS A 319 9.54 -10.66 18.94
CA CYS A 319 9.17 -9.47 18.16
C CYS A 319 9.37 -8.17 18.96
N ILE A 320 8.95 -8.13 20.24
CA ILE A 320 9.14 -6.96 21.10
C ILE A 320 10.63 -6.62 21.25
N GLN A 321 11.49 -7.61 21.51
CA GLN A 321 12.94 -7.39 21.61
C GLN A 321 13.53 -6.83 20.31
N GLY A 322 13.06 -7.32 19.16
CA GLY A 322 13.45 -6.80 17.86
C GLY A 322 13.03 -5.34 17.64
N VAL A 323 11.81 -5.02 18.04
CA VAL A 323 11.27 -3.64 17.97
C VAL A 323 12.05 -2.70 18.87
N GLU A 324 12.32 -3.09 20.12
CA GLU A 324 13.13 -2.32 21.07
C GLU A 324 14.54 -2.04 20.53
N TYR A 325 15.15 -3.04 19.89
CA TYR A 325 16.44 -2.85 19.22
C TYR A 325 16.36 -1.77 18.12
N LEU A 326 15.33 -1.78 17.27
CA LEU A 326 15.16 -0.77 16.21
C LEU A 326 14.91 0.63 16.80
N ILE A 327 14.09 0.74 17.84
CA ILE A 327 13.84 2.01 18.54
C ILE A 327 15.15 2.61 19.05
N GLN A 328 15.96 1.81 19.72
CA GLN A 328 17.25 2.26 20.26
C GLN A 328 18.26 2.59 19.15
N LYS A 329 18.31 1.74 18.13
CA LYS A 329 19.27 1.90 17.02
C LYS A 329 19.06 3.19 16.22
N PHE A 330 17.81 3.57 15.98
CA PHE A 330 17.45 4.71 15.14
C PHE A 330 16.95 5.92 15.92
N ASP A 331 16.92 5.84 17.25
CA ASP A 331 16.40 6.89 18.14
C ASP A 331 14.97 7.33 17.75
N ILE A 332 14.11 6.35 17.45
CA ILE A 332 12.72 6.60 17.02
C ILE A 332 11.99 7.34 18.15
N THR A 333 11.37 8.46 17.82
CA THR A 333 10.87 9.43 18.82
C THR A 333 9.83 8.82 19.75
N TYR A 334 8.81 8.13 19.22
CA TYR A 334 7.75 7.53 20.04
C TYR A 334 7.81 6.02 20.07
N GLY A 335 7.71 5.35 18.93
CA GLY A 335 7.71 3.89 18.92
C GLY A 335 7.40 3.27 17.59
N ILE A 336 7.16 1.96 17.62
CA ILE A 336 6.88 1.14 16.43
C ILE A 336 5.55 0.42 16.60
N ILE A 337 4.77 0.40 15.52
CA ILE A 337 3.59 -0.46 15.36
C ILE A 337 3.99 -1.65 14.51
N VAL A 338 3.69 -2.85 14.99
CA VAL A 338 3.77 -4.07 14.19
C VAL A 338 2.36 -4.62 13.99
N HIS A 339 1.98 -4.83 12.73
CA HIS A 339 0.69 -5.43 12.38
C HIS A 339 0.90 -6.75 11.69
N THR A 340 0.18 -7.76 12.13
CA THR A 340 0.25 -9.13 11.61
C THR A 340 -1.16 -9.59 11.23
N LYS A 341 -1.26 -10.77 10.63
CA LYS A 341 -2.57 -11.41 10.40
C LYS A 341 -3.33 -11.75 11.68
N ASP A 342 -2.64 -11.88 12.81
CA ASP A 342 -3.20 -12.39 14.08
C ASP A 342 -3.33 -11.31 15.16
N TYR A 343 -2.49 -10.26 15.11
CA TYR A 343 -2.49 -9.17 16.10
C TYR A 343 -1.92 -7.87 15.53
N ALA A 344 -2.15 -6.79 16.26
CA ALA A 344 -1.41 -5.54 16.11
C ALA A 344 -0.88 -5.11 17.48
N MET A 345 0.37 -4.64 17.53
CA MET A 345 1.00 -4.16 18.76
C MET A 345 1.70 -2.84 18.55
N TYR A 346 1.78 -2.06 19.61
CA TYR A 346 2.63 -0.88 19.70
C TYR A 346 3.65 -1.05 20.81
N VAL A 347 4.91 -0.80 20.51
CA VAL A 347 6.01 -0.78 21.48
C VAL A 347 6.66 0.58 21.42
N GLY A 348 6.73 1.27 22.57
CA GLY A 348 7.32 2.60 22.61
C GLY A 348 6.88 3.43 23.81
N LYS A 349 7.13 4.75 23.74
CA LYS A 349 6.76 5.72 24.76
C LYS A 349 5.24 5.94 24.77
N PRO A 350 4.63 6.30 25.91
CA PRO A 350 3.23 6.70 25.95
C PRO A 350 2.97 7.88 25.02
N LEU A 351 1.87 7.83 24.27
CA LEU A 351 1.37 8.95 23.46
C LEU A 351 0.25 9.68 24.19
N LYS A 352 -0.04 10.91 23.76
CA LYS A 352 -1.25 11.63 24.20
C LYS A 352 -2.53 10.99 23.64
N ALA A 353 -2.41 10.24 22.54
CA ALA A 353 -3.50 9.51 21.92
C ALA A 353 -3.73 8.15 22.61
N ASP A 354 -4.96 7.67 22.59
CA ASP A 354 -5.32 6.33 23.03
C ASP A 354 -4.95 5.31 21.95
N ILE A 355 -3.76 4.73 22.08
CA ILE A 355 -3.20 3.77 21.13
C ILE A 355 -3.97 2.44 21.13
N GLU A 356 -4.38 1.95 22.32
CA GLU A 356 -5.12 0.68 22.42
C GLU A 356 -6.41 0.78 21.58
N SER A 357 -7.19 1.84 21.77
CA SER A 357 -8.38 2.08 20.97
C SER A 357 -8.05 2.31 19.49
N GLY A 358 -6.94 2.98 19.18
CA GLY A 358 -6.49 3.21 17.79
C GLY A 358 -6.18 1.92 17.04
N LEU A 359 -5.46 0.99 17.67
CA LEU A 359 -5.15 -0.33 17.09
C LEU A 359 -6.42 -1.17 16.91
N MET A 360 -7.32 -1.19 17.91
CA MET A 360 -8.61 -1.88 17.80
C MET A 360 -9.43 -1.32 16.63
N TYR A 361 -9.46 -0.01 16.47
CA TYR A 361 -10.19 0.64 15.39
C TYR A 361 -9.60 0.31 14.03
N GLY A 362 -8.27 0.32 13.89
CA GLY A 362 -7.58 -0.11 12.68
C GLY A 362 -7.93 -1.55 12.30
N ASN A 363 -7.94 -2.46 13.27
CA ASN A 363 -8.35 -3.86 13.06
C ASN A 363 -9.81 -3.98 12.59
N ILE A 364 -10.73 -3.17 13.11
CA ILE A 364 -12.13 -3.15 12.63
C ILE A 364 -12.18 -2.74 11.16
N LEU A 365 -11.50 -1.67 10.77
CA LEU A 365 -11.51 -1.18 9.39
C LEU A 365 -10.86 -2.18 8.42
N ALA A 366 -9.75 -2.79 8.81
CA ALA A 366 -9.07 -3.81 8.01
C ALA A 366 -9.95 -5.05 7.82
N THR A 367 -10.61 -5.52 8.89
CA THR A 367 -11.53 -6.67 8.84
C THR A 367 -12.76 -6.38 7.98
N ALA A 368 -13.34 -5.18 8.11
CA ALA A 368 -14.47 -4.77 7.28
C ALA A 368 -14.10 -4.77 5.79
N LYS A 369 -12.93 -4.20 5.43
CA LYS A 369 -12.45 -4.23 4.06
C LYS A 369 -12.23 -5.65 3.54
N ALA A 370 -11.67 -6.54 4.36
CA ALA A 370 -11.43 -7.93 3.97
C ALA A 370 -12.71 -8.75 3.81
N SER A 371 -13.81 -8.39 4.50
CA SER A 371 -15.09 -9.10 4.41
C SER A 371 -15.93 -8.71 3.18
N ASP A 372 -15.69 -7.55 2.62
CA ASP A 372 -16.39 -7.07 1.42
C ASP A 372 -15.75 -7.57 0.10
N GLY A 373 -14.65 -8.31 0.15
CA GLY A 373 -13.95 -8.93 -0.97
C GLY A 373 -12.78 -8.16 -1.47
#